data_e60a8cce716753c8c9c4bf6eccf61341
#
_entry.id   e60a8cce716753c8c9c4bf6eccf61341
#
_cell.length_a   1.000
_cell.length_b   1.000
_cell.length_c   1.000
_cell.angle_alpha   90.00
_cell.angle_beta   90.00
_cell.angle_gamma   90.00
#
_symmetry.space_group_name_H-M   'P 1'
#
loop_
_entity.id
_entity.type
_entity.pdbx_description
1 polymer ?
#
loop_
_entity_poly.entity_id
_entity_poly.type
_entity_poly.pdbx_seq_one_letter_code
_entity_poly.pdbx_strand_id
1 'polypeptide(L)'
;MPDSQQDHQSETPQVGTPLGPPPPPVPRSATPLPTQKVTDVIRHYRPAKLFRPSKRDVYHVTSLDFDDRGEFLVAAGEDETIQVFDILEGKSTKSVPSKKYGVHLARFTHHSRQILHASTKVDDSLRLLDLHKESYLRYFTTHKDKVTCLALSPGSDTFISCSKDDTVALWDLNSRNAQGKLKLATPYLAAFDPSATVIAIASQSTSSILLYDYRNYDKVPFATFDLATQEERYTPSTRGRMWTRLEFSNDGKSLLVGTDYHGHFVLDAFEGTVNAFLTGRNGASGRAAPVSSSGKPLGQGDACFTTDGRFVVGGGGDQHNVLVWDIQQATEIGSVLKPIAKLPHRGRTAIIEMNPRYNMMASADKEVVFWLPDEHSRASDR
;
A
#
# COMPACT_ATOMS: atom_id res chain seq x y z
N MET A 1 -43.53 9.24 -78.98
CA MET A 1 -44.00 10.60 -79.08
C MET A 1 -45.17 10.78 -78.14
N PRO A 2 -45.28 11.82 -77.37
CA PRO A 2 -44.54 13.06 -77.22
C PRO A 2 -43.97 13.19 -75.80
N ASP A 3 -43.35 14.14 -75.28
CA ASP A 3 -42.83 15.46 -75.56
C ASP A 3 -42.00 15.87 -74.35
N SER A 4 -40.89 16.43 -74.64
CA SER A 4 -39.97 16.98 -73.67
C SER A 4 -40.46 18.34 -73.17
N GLN A 5 -40.53 18.55 -71.88
CA GLN A 5 -40.53 19.88 -71.29
C GLN A 5 -39.32 20.03 -70.39
N GLN A 6 -38.47 20.97 -70.81
CA GLN A 6 -37.37 21.51 -70.02
C GLN A 6 -37.91 22.57 -69.06
N ASP A 7 -37.75 22.35 -67.79
CA ASP A 7 -37.92 23.42 -66.77
C ASP A 7 -36.59 24.03 -66.46
N HIS A 8 -36.41 25.30 -66.81
CA HIS A 8 -35.37 26.18 -66.38
C HIS A 8 -35.60 26.57 -64.92
N GLN A 9 -34.76 26.05 -64.01
CA GLN A 9 -34.69 26.56 -62.63
C GLN A 9 -33.59 27.62 -62.60
N SER A 10 -34.01 28.86 -62.26
CA SER A 10 -33.18 30.03 -62.01
C SER A 10 -32.37 29.84 -60.72
N GLU A 11 -31.04 29.83 -60.81
CA GLU A 11 -30.14 29.90 -59.67
C GLU A 11 -30.15 31.31 -59.05
N THR A 12 -30.59 31.43 -57.80
CA THR A 12 -30.39 32.63 -56.98
C THR A 12 -28.98 32.57 -56.34
N PRO A 13 -28.21 33.67 -56.35
CA PRO A 13 -26.90 33.73 -55.76
C PRO A 13 -27.00 33.62 -54.21
N GLN A 14 -26.36 32.62 -53.63
CA GLN A 14 -26.17 32.54 -52.17
C GLN A 14 -25.24 33.63 -51.69
N VAL A 15 -25.78 34.51 -50.85
CA VAL A 15 -25.04 35.53 -50.11
C VAL A 15 -24.18 34.81 -49.05
N GLY A 16 -22.88 34.85 -49.20
CA GLY A 16 -21.92 34.26 -48.24
C GLY A 16 -22.04 34.97 -46.88
N THR A 17 -22.29 34.15 -45.85
CA THR A 17 -22.21 34.57 -44.46
C THR A 17 -20.79 35.07 -44.13
N PRO A 18 -20.62 36.23 -43.47
CA PRO A 18 -19.30 36.69 -43.08
C PRO A 18 -18.64 35.70 -42.09
N LEU A 19 -17.42 35.30 -42.41
CA LEU A 19 -16.56 34.53 -41.49
C LEU A 19 -16.40 35.33 -40.20
N GLY A 20 -16.81 34.75 -39.08
CA GLY A 20 -16.58 35.33 -37.75
C GLY A 20 -15.07 35.46 -37.47
N PRO A 21 -14.68 36.26 -36.48
CA PRO A 21 -13.27 36.45 -36.13
C PRO A 21 -12.60 35.11 -35.81
N PRO A 22 -11.32 34.93 -36.15
CA PRO A 22 -10.60 33.71 -35.86
C PRO A 22 -10.62 33.42 -34.37
N PRO A 23 -10.71 32.13 -33.94
CA PRO A 23 -10.70 31.79 -32.54
C PRO A 23 -9.39 32.26 -31.90
N PRO A 24 -9.42 32.62 -30.62
CA PRO A 24 -8.22 33.09 -29.91
C PRO A 24 -7.17 31.95 -29.95
N PRO A 25 -5.88 32.31 -30.00
CA PRO A 25 -4.80 31.34 -30.03
C PRO A 25 -4.90 30.42 -28.83
N VAL A 26 -4.99 29.11 -29.07
CA VAL A 26 -4.95 28.08 -28.02
C VAL A 26 -3.65 28.30 -27.22
N PRO A 27 -3.70 28.45 -25.89
CA PRO A 27 -2.50 28.62 -25.10
C PRO A 27 -1.55 27.47 -25.42
N ARG A 28 -0.31 27.79 -25.82
CA ARG A 28 0.73 26.79 -26.05
C ARG A 28 0.82 25.96 -24.78
N SER A 29 0.63 24.65 -24.92
CA SER A 29 0.77 23.71 -23.82
C SER A 29 2.09 24.01 -23.10
N ALA A 30 1.99 24.33 -21.82
CA ALA A 30 3.16 24.47 -20.99
C ALA A 30 3.99 23.19 -21.16
N THR A 31 5.28 23.36 -21.44
CA THR A 31 6.23 22.22 -21.51
C THR A 31 6.04 21.42 -20.23
N PRO A 32 5.76 20.11 -20.30
CA PRO A 32 5.58 19.31 -19.09
C PRO A 32 6.80 19.53 -18.20
N LEU A 33 6.56 19.88 -16.94
CA LEU A 33 7.63 20.01 -15.97
C LEU A 33 8.41 18.68 -15.95
N PRO A 34 9.75 18.71 -15.91
CA PRO A 34 10.55 17.51 -15.90
C PRO A 34 10.13 16.63 -14.73
N THR A 35 9.80 15.37 -15.02
CA THR A 35 9.38 14.39 -14.03
C THR A 35 10.50 14.22 -13.00
N GLN A 36 10.24 14.56 -11.75
CA GLN A 36 11.23 14.44 -10.69
C GLN A 36 11.40 12.97 -10.33
N LYS A 37 12.63 12.48 -10.36
CA LYS A 37 12.95 11.12 -9.91
C LYS A 37 12.89 11.06 -8.38
N VAL A 38 12.46 9.93 -7.83
CA VAL A 38 12.45 9.69 -6.37
C VAL A 38 13.83 9.93 -5.77
N THR A 39 14.89 9.50 -6.45
CA THR A 39 16.29 9.69 -6.06
C THR A 39 16.66 11.14 -5.75
N ASP A 40 16.05 12.09 -6.47
CA ASP A 40 16.39 13.51 -6.36
C ASP A 40 15.64 14.19 -5.21
N VAL A 41 14.56 13.60 -4.74
CA VAL A 41 13.64 14.23 -3.79
C VAL A 41 13.50 13.51 -2.46
N ILE A 42 13.85 12.23 -2.38
CA ILE A 42 13.56 11.39 -1.21
C ILE A 42 14.12 11.93 0.12
N ARG A 43 15.27 12.60 0.08
CA ARG A 43 15.90 13.22 1.26
C ARG A 43 15.23 14.51 1.71
N HIS A 44 14.39 15.09 0.85
CA HIS A 44 13.78 16.41 1.05
C HIS A 44 12.29 16.33 1.36
N TYR A 45 11.76 15.14 1.63
CA TYR A 45 10.37 14.99 2.04
C TYR A 45 10.11 15.70 3.38
N ARG A 46 8.98 16.40 3.44
CA ARG A 46 8.52 17.11 4.65
C ARG A 46 7.03 16.84 4.88
N PRO A 47 6.59 16.83 6.14
CA PRO A 47 5.17 16.82 6.45
C PRO A 47 4.49 18.03 5.87
N ALA A 48 3.58 17.83 4.91
CA ALA A 48 2.86 18.90 4.21
C ALA A 48 1.46 19.10 4.79
N LYS A 49 0.79 18.02 5.17
CA LYS A 49 -0.55 18.08 5.72
C LYS A 49 -0.78 17.02 6.78
N LEU A 50 -1.54 17.38 7.81
CA LEU A 50 -1.85 16.53 8.93
C LEU A 50 -3.37 16.43 9.11
N PHE A 51 -3.87 15.22 9.29
CA PHE A 51 -5.27 14.93 9.55
C PHE A 51 -5.40 14.15 10.86
N ARG A 52 -6.44 14.46 11.62
CA ARG A 52 -6.82 13.72 12.82
C ARG A 52 -8.10 12.93 12.53
N PRO A 53 -7.97 11.65 12.16
CA PRO A 53 -9.10 10.81 11.80
C PRO A 53 -10.12 10.68 12.92
N SER A 54 -9.66 10.52 14.14
CA SER A 54 -10.52 10.41 15.31
C SER A 54 -10.52 11.69 16.15
N LYS A 55 -11.68 12.03 16.71
CA LYS A 55 -11.82 13.11 17.68
C LYS A 55 -11.21 12.77 19.04
N ARG A 56 -10.86 11.50 19.26
CA ARG A 56 -10.24 11.01 20.51
C ARG A 56 -8.83 10.60 20.23
N ASP A 57 -7.86 11.23 20.87
CA ASP A 57 -6.42 10.96 20.73
C ASP A 57 -5.97 9.56 21.23
N VAL A 58 -6.94 8.68 21.53
CA VAL A 58 -6.71 7.32 22.05
C VAL A 58 -6.66 6.28 20.93
N TYR A 59 -7.27 6.57 19.78
CA TYR A 59 -7.40 5.59 18.69
C TYR A 59 -6.29 5.73 17.67
N HIS A 60 -5.81 4.57 17.21
CA HIS A 60 -4.76 4.48 16.19
C HIS A 60 -5.35 4.12 14.82
N VAL A 61 -4.70 4.59 13.78
CA VAL A 61 -4.91 4.10 12.42
C VAL A 61 -4.34 2.69 12.32
N THR A 62 -5.09 1.79 11.70
CA THR A 62 -4.72 0.36 11.60
C THR A 62 -4.21 -0.04 10.24
N SER A 63 -4.61 0.65 9.19
CA SER A 63 -4.12 0.44 7.83
C SER A 63 -4.22 1.71 6.99
N LEU A 64 -3.33 1.83 6.02
CA LEU A 64 -3.34 2.82 4.95
C LEU A 64 -3.26 2.09 3.61
N ASP A 65 -3.89 2.66 2.59
CA ASP A 65 -3.76 2.17 1.24
C ASP A 65 -4.11 3.28 0.23
N PHE A 66 -3.34 3.36 -0.86
CA PHE A 66 -3.64 4.24 -1.99
C PHE A 66 -4.43 3.48 -3.05
N ASP A 67 -5.26 4.18 -3.79
CA ASP A 67 -5.83 3.63 -5.01
C ASP A 67 -4.79 3.54 -6.14
N ASP A 68 -5.06 2.77 -7.18
CA ASP A 68 -4.13 2.53 -8.30
C ASP A 68 -3.70 3.82 -9.03
N ARG A 69 -4.52 4.87 -8.96
CA ARG A 69 -4.24 6.17 -9.56
C ARG A 69 -3.45 7.08 -8.63
N GLY A 70 -3.34 6.73 -7.36
CA GLY A 70 -2.73 7.57 -6.35
C GLY A 70 -3.51 8.84 -6.03
N GLU A 71 -4.79 8.90 -6.41
CA GLU A 71 -5.66 10.06 -6.22
C GLU A 71 -6.36 10.03 -4.86
N PHE A 72 -6.57 8.84 -4.30
CA PHE A 72 -7.22 8.62 -3.01
C PHE A 72 -6.36 7.81 -2.06
N LEU A 73 -6.49 8.13 -0.77
CA LEU A 73 -5.95 7.33 0.33
C LEU A 73 -7.09 6.87 1.22
N VAL A 74 -7.12 5.59 1.57
CA VAL A 74 -7.99 5.06 2.62
C VAL A 74 -7.21 4.83 3.90
N ALA A 75 -7.83 5.16 5.03
CA ALA A 75 -7.33 4.85 6.36
C ALA A 75 -8.43 4.12 7.16
N ALA A 76 -8.09 3.00 7.77
CA ALA A 76 -8.95 2.36 8.77
C ALA A 76 -8.45 2.66 10.17
N GLY A 77 -9.36 2.93 11.10
CA GLY A 77 -9.06 3.30 12.48
C GLY A 77 -9.60 2.29 13.51
N GLU A 78 -8.97 2.26 14.68
CA GLU A 78 -9.46 1.49 15.84
C GLU A 78 -10.81 2.01 16.36
N ASP A 79 -11.20 3.23 15.98
CA ASP A 79 -12.53 3.79 16.22
C ASP A 79 -13.61 3.22 15.30
N GLU A 80 -13.23 2.23 14.48
CA GLU A 80 -14.11 1.51 13.54
C GLU A 80 -14.64 2.40 12.43
N THR A 81 -13.85 3.40 12.03
CA THR A 81 -14.15 4.26 10.89
C THR A 81 -13.21 3.97 9.73
N ILE A 82 -13.76 4.09 8.53
CA ILE A 82 -13.02 4.11 7.27
C ILE A 82 -13.03 5.55 6.79
N GLN A 83 -11.86 6.14 6.63
CA GLN A 83 -11.72 7.50 6.11
C GLN A 83 -11.06 7.50 4.76
N VAL A 84 -11.56 8.33 3.86
CA VAL A 84 -11.02 8.52 2.53
C VAL A 84 -10.56 9.97 2.38
N PHE A 85 -9.37 10.12 1.86
CA PHE A 85 -8.73 11.41 1.61
C PHE A 85 -8.50 11.57 0.12
N ASP A 86 -8.80 12.74 -0.40
CA ASP A 86 -8.40 13.17 -1.74
C ASP A 86 -6.98 13.74 -1.66
N ILE A 87 -6.09 13.16 -2.44
CA ILE A 87 -4.68 13.50 -2.44
C ILE A 87 -4.42 14.82 -3.15
N LEU A 88 -5.10 15.04 -4.29
CA LEU A 88 -4.90 16.23 -5.11
C LEU A 88 -5.44 17.49 -4.42
N GLU A 89 -6.60 17.38 -3.79
CA GLU A 89 -7.18 18.48 -3.01
C GLU A 89 -6.61 18.54 -1.58
N GLY A 90 -5.96 17.48 -1.13
CA GLY A 90 -5.40 17.37 0.21
C GLY A 90 -6.46 17.54 1.30
N LYS A 91 -7.61 16.89 1.18
CA LYS A 91 -8.71 16.96 2.15
C LYS A 91 -9.31 15.59 2.44
N SER A 92 -9.94 15.45 3.61
CA SER A 92 -10.81 14.30 3.89
C SER A 92 -12.11 14.46 3.13
N THR A 93 -12.46 13.48 2.32
CA THR A 93 -13.67 13.50 1.49
C THR A 93 -14.79 12.68 2.09
N LYS A 94 -14.47 11.60 2.79
CA LYS A 94 -15.48 10.69 3.30
C LYS A 94 -15.05 10.04 4.61
N SER A 95 -16.04 9.79 5.48
CA SER A 95 -15.86 9.03 6.73
C SER A 95 -17.04 8.08 6.90
N VAL A 96 -16.78 6.78 6.76
CA VAL A 96 -17.80 5.73 6.82
C VAL A 96 -17.63 4.93 8.12
N PRO A 97 -18.60 4.99 9.06
CA PRO A 97 -18.53 4.20 10.29
C PRO A 97 -18.89 2.73 10.03
N SER A 98 -18.04 1.82 10.49
CA SER A 98 -18.27 0.36 10.45
C SER A 98 -18.48 -0.22 11.86
N LYS A 99 -19.24 0.46 12.72
CA LYS A 99 -19.41 0.11 14.13
C LYS A 99 -20.00 -1.28 14.38
N LYS A 100 -20.82 -1.78 13.46
CA LYS A 100 -21.43 -3.10 13.56
C LYS A 100 -20.42 -4.21 13.39
N TYR A 101 -19.54 -4.08 12.41
CA TYR A 101 -18.62 -5.16 12.02
C TYR A 101 -17.17 -4.88 12.40
N GLY A 102 -16.86 -3.63 12.74
CA GLY A 102 -15.49 -3.18 12.88
C GLY A 102 -14.77 -3.08 11.53
N VAL A 103 -13.53 -2.63 11.54
CA VAL A 103 -12.71 -2.52 10.34
C VAL A 103 -11.24 -2.74 10.67
N HIS A 104 -10.58 -3.46 9.79
CA HIS A 104 -9.14 -3.67 9.80
C HIS A 104 -8.65 -3.98 8.38
N LEU A 105 -7.40 -3.66 8.05
CA LEU A 105 -6.79 -3.96 6.76
C LEU A 105 -7.61 -3.44 5.57
N ALA A 106 -8.08 -2.20 5.64
CA ALA A 106 -8.80 -1.61 4.52
C ALA A 106 -7.87 -1.42 3.32
N ARG A 107 -8.32 -1.89 2.14
CA ARG A 107 -7.62 -1.84 0.86
C ARG A 107 -8.56 -1.34 -0.23
N PHE A 108 -8.06 -0.47 -1.11
CA PHE A 108 -8.76 -0.22 -2.35
C PHE A 108 -8.76 -1.48 -3.22
N THR A 109 -9.82 -1.68 -3.99
CA THR A 109 -9.78 -2.57 -5.15
C THR A 109 -9.30 -1.77 -6.37
N HIS A 110 -9.18 -2.40 -7.55
CA HIS A 110 -8.90 -1.67 -8.80
C HIS A 110 -9.97 -0.62 -9.16
N HIS A 111 -11.08 -0.63 -8.42
CA HIS A 111 -12.08 0.43 -8.46
C HIS A 111 -11.93 1.35 -7.26
N SER A 112 -11.53 2.59 -7.47
CA SER A 112 -11.32 3.61 -6.42
C SER A 112 -12.57 3.94 -5.58
N ARG A 113 -13.74 3.35 -5.90
CA ARG A 113 -14.98 3.46 -5.13
C ARG A 113 -15.29 2.25 -4.27
N GLN A 114 -14.46 1.21 -4.32
CA GLN A 114 -14.67 -0.02 -3.59
C GLN A 114 -13.50 -0.30 -2.64
N ILE A 115 -13.84 -0.65 -1.42
CA ILE A 115 -12.87 -0.99 -0.38
C ILE A 115 -13.15 -2.40 0.11
N LEU A 116 -12.11 -3.22 0.11
CA LEU A 116 -12.08 -4.51 0.77
C LEU A 116 -11.49 -4.34 2.16
N HIS A 117 -12.13 -4.91 3.18
CA HIS A 117 -11.62 -4.86 4.54
C HIS A 117 -11.95 -6.12 5.34
N ALA A 118 -11.18 -6.37 6.39
CA ALA A 118 -11.45 -7.41 7.35
C ALA A 118 -12.34 -6.86 8.50
N SER A 119 -13.27 -7.69 8.97
CA SER A 119 -14.08 -7.39 10.14
C SER A 119 -13.31 -7.69 11.41
N THR A 120 -13.65 -6.98 12.48
CA THR A 120 -13.06 -7.20 13.82
C THR A 120 -14.11 -7.56 14.87
N LYS A 121 -15.41 -7.52 14.49
CA LYS A 121 -16.56 -7.80 15.34
C LYS A 121 -17.57 -8.67 14.61
N VAL A 122 -18.40 -9.37 15.35
CA VAL A 122 -19.47 -10.26 14.90
C VAL A 122 -18.94 -11.54 14.26
N ASP A 123 -18.08 -11.40 13.28
CA ASP A 123 -17.43 -12.49 12.57
C ASP A 123 -16.06 -12.05 12.04
N ASP A 124 -15.31 -12.98 11.47
CA ASP A 124 -14.00 -12.73 10.85
C ASP A 124 -14.10 -12.66 9.31
N SER A 125 -15.26 -12.27 8.80
CA SER A 125 -15.51 -12.15 7.38
C SER A 125 -14.76 -10.95 6.78
N LEU A 126 -14.38 -11.11 5.51
CA LEU A 126 -13.97 -9.99 4.67
C LEU A 126 -15.20 -9.38 4.01
N ARG A 127 -15.17 -8.09 3.80
CA ARG A 127 -16.29 -7.33 3.26
C ARG A 127 -15.86 -6.38 2.17
N LEU A 128 -16.59 -6.41 1.06
CA LEU A 128 -16.46 -5.44 -0.03
C LEU A 128 -17.49 -4.33 0.15
N LEU A 129 -17.02 -3.12 0.37
CA LEU A 129 -17.83 -1.92 0.61
C LEU A 129 -17.82 -1.02 -0.62
N ASP A 130 -18.99 -0.60 -1.06
CA ASP A 130 -19.15 0.50 -2.02
C ASP A 130 -19.16 1.84 -1.28
N LEU A 131 -18.17 2.68 -1.53
CA LEU A 131 -18.05 3.99 -0.91
C LEU A 131 -19.14 4.97 -1.33
N HIS A 132 -19.68 4.84 -2.55
CA HIS A 132 -20.70 5.75 -3.03
C HIS A 132 -22.04 5.47 -2.37
N LYS A 133 -22.43 4.20 -2.34
CA LYS A 133 -23.72 3.74 -1.77
C LYS A 133 -23.65 3.53 -0.26
N GLU A 134 -22.44 3.50 0.33
CA GLU A 134 -22.16 3.13 1.72
C GLU A 134 -22.78 1.79 2.11
N SER A 135 -22.76 0.85 1.18
CA SER A 135 -23.38 -0.48 1.34
C SER A 135 -22.40 -1.58 0.99
N TYR A 136 -22.55 -2.71 1.67
CA TYR A 136 -21.72 -3.88 1.39
C TYR A 136 -22.21 -4.59 0.14
N LEU A 137 -21.32 -4.75 -0.82
CA LEU A 137 -21.57 -5.45 -2.07
C LEU A 137 -21.43 -6.97 -1.89
N ARG A 138 -20.48 -7.40 -1.05
CA ARG A 138 -20.15 -8.81 -0.88
C ARG A 138 -19.54 -9.12 0.48
N TYR A 139 -19.74 -10.37 0.90
CA TYR A 139 -19.19 -10.95 2.10
C TYR A 139 -18.42 -12.21 1.75
N PHE A 140 -17.22 -12.40 2.34
CA PHE A 140 -16.35 -13.54 2.14
C PHE A 140 -16.15 -14.22 3.50
N THR A 141 -16.80 -15.39 3.70
CA THR A 141 -17.03 -15.97 5.04
C THR A 141 -16.32 -17.30 5.26
N THR A 142 -15.11 -17.50 4.75
CA THR A 142 -14.39 -18.78 4.86
C THR A 142 -13.55 -18.88 6.13
N HIS A 143 -12.99 -17.77 6.63
CA HIS A 143 -12.15 -17.73 7.82
C HIS A 143 -12.97 -17.94 9.10
N LYS A 144 -12.33 -18.62 10.06
CA LYS A 144 -12.92 -18.96 11.37
C LYS A 144 -12.27 -18.22 12.52
N ASP A 145 -11.19 -17.48 12.25
CA ASP A 145 -10.48 -16.66 13.21
C ASP A 145 -9.94 -15.41 12.50
N LYS A 146 -9.35 -14.51 13.25
CA LYS A 146 -8.93 -13.17 12.82
C LYS A 146 -8.05 -13.21 11.59
N VAL A 147 -8.41 -12.40 10.61
CA VAL A 147 -7.62 -12.15 9.43
C VAL A 147 -6.40 -11.29 9.81
N THR A 148 -5.22 -11.74 9.44
CA THR A 148 -3.93 -11.10 9.76
C THR A 148 -3.35 -10.30 8.60
N CYS A 149 -3.66 -10.70 7.37
CA CYS A 149 -3.18 -10.05 6.16
C CYS A 149 -4.22 -10.10 5.05
N LEU A 150 -4.19 -9.08 4.22
CA LEU A 150 -5.01 -8.94 3.04
C LEU A 150 -4.15 -8.34 1.94
N ALA A 151 -3.96 -9.05 0.85
CA ALA A 151 -3.18 -8.61 -0.30
C ALA A 151 -3.99 -8.77 -1.59
N LEU A 152 -4.12 -7.69 -2.36
CA LEU A 152 -4.74 -7.72 -3.68
C LEU A 152 -3.69 -8.07 -4.74
N SER A 153 -4.12 -8.78 -5.76
CA SER A 153 -3.32 -9.05 -6.95
C SER A 153 -3.14 -7.76 -7.74
N PRO A 154 -1.92 -7.38 -8.17
CA PRO A 154 -1.72 -6.17 -8.96
C PRO A 154 -2.26 -6.26 -10.39
N GLY A 155 -2.64 -7.44 -10.85
CA GLY A 155 -3.05 -7.68 -12.24
C GLY A 155 -4.49 -8.14 -12.45
N SER A 156 -5.26 -8.38 -11.39
CA SER A 156 -6.61 -8.94 -11.50
C SER A 156 -7.45 -8.67 -10.26
N ASP A 157 -8.77 -8.81 -10.39
CA ASP A 157 -9.74 -8.72 -9.29
C ASP A 157 -9.67 -9.91 -8.32
N THR A 158 -8.47 -10.42 -8.07
CA THR A 158 -8.24 -11.51 -7.11
C THR A 158 -7.47 -11.00 -5.91
N PHE A 159 -7.59 -11.69 -4.80
CA PHE A 159 -6.87 -11.34 -3.58
C PHE A 159 -6.63 -12.57 -2.71
N ILE A 160 -5.71 -12.44 -1.79
CA ILE A 160 -5.40 -13.46 -0.78
C ILE A 160 -5.58 -12.89 0.62
N SER A 161 -5.94 -13.76 1.54
CA SER A 161 -6.04 -13.43 2.96
C SER A 161 -5.42 -14.51 3.82
N CYS A 162 -4.65 -14.12 4.84
CA CYS A 162 -4.14 -15.00 5.88
C CYS A 162 -4.97 -14.84 7.14
N SER A 163 -5.13 -15.93 7.90
CA SER A 163 -5.87 -15.92 9.17
C SER A 163 -5.17 -16.75 10.23
N LYS A 164 -5.48 -16.44 11.48
CA LYS A 164 -5.06 -17.23 12.64
C LYS A 164 -5.70 -18.62 12.72
N ASP A 165 -6.62 -18.93 11.81
CA ASP A 165 -7.22 -20.27 11.66
C ASP A 165 -6.32 -21.24 10.89
N ASP A 166 -5.02 -20.94 10.77
CA ASP A 166 -4.03 -21.74 10.02
C ASP A 166 -4.38 -21.92 8.54
N THR A 167 -5.03 -20.91 7.95
CA THR A 167 -5.38 -20.96 6.53
C THR A 167 -5.05 -19.69 5.79
N VAL A 168 -4.71 -19.88 4.53
CA VAL A 168 -4.66 -18.81 3.51
C VAL A 168 -5.77 -19.09 2.52
N ALA A 169 -6.60 -18.11 2.25
CA ALA A 169 -7.69 -18.22 1.29
C ALA A 169 -7.41 -17.33 0.06
N LEU A 170 -7.69 -17.90 -1.12
CA LEU A 170 -7.59 -17.24 -2.41
C LEU A 170 -8.99 -16.90 -2.88
N TRP A 171 -9.19 -15.68 -3.35
CA TRP A 171 -10.49 -15.12 -3.65
C TRP A 171 -10.52 -14.42 -5.01
N ASP A 172 -11.73 -14.33 -5.54
CA ASP A 172 -12.08 -13.43 -6.63
C ASP A 172 -13.14 -12.45 -6.11
N LEU A 173 -12.94 -11.14 -6.33
CA LEU A 173 -13.88 -10.10 -5.93
C LEU A 173 -15.28 -10.33 -6.53
N ASN A 174 -15.38 -11.03 -7.65
CA ASN A 174 -16.63 -11.34 -8.34
C ASN A 174 -17.32 -12.62 -7.84
N SER A 175 -16.65 -13.45 -7.03
CA SER A 175 -17.18 -14.69 -6.45
C SER A 175 -17.45 -14.54 -4.95
N ARG A 176 -18.45 -15.26 -4.41
CA ARG A 176 -18.70 -15.33 -2.96
C ARG A 176 -17.84 -16.38 -2.27
N ASN A 177 -17.44 -17.39 -3.02
CA ASN A 177 -16.69 -18.53 -2.48
C ASN A 177 -15.20 -18.33 -2.73
N ALA A 178 -14.38 -18.83 -1.81
CA ALA A 178 -12.95 -18.90 -2.03
C ALA A 178 -12.66 -19.81 -3.23
N GLN A 179 -11.75 -19.35 -4.10
CA GLN A 179 -11.26 -20.15 -5.23
C GLN A 179 -10.34 -21.27 -4.75
N GLY A 180 -9.61 -21.02 -3.66
CA GLY A 180 -8.70 -21.96 -3.08
C GLY A 180 -8.44 -21.71 -1.61
N LYS A 181 -7.93 -22.73 -0.95
CA LYS A 181 -7.57 -22.66 0.46
C LYS A 181 -6.33 -23.50 0.72
N LEU A 182 -5.31 -22.89 1.32
CA LEU A 182 -4.10 -23.54 1.79
C LEU A 182 -4.17 -23.71 3.31
N LYS A 183 -3.73 -24.84 3.82
CA LYS A 183 -3.49 -25.04 5.24
C LYS A 183 -2.00 -24.88 5.50
N LEU A 184 -1.64 -23.89 6.27
CA LEU A 184 -0.26 -23.58 6.63
C LEU A 184 -0.20 -23.29 8.12
N ALA A 185 0.86 -23.73 8.78
CA ALA A 185 1.06 -23.39 10.18
C ALA A 185 1.27 -21.88 10.34
N THR A 186 0.36 -21.22 11.03
CA THR A 186 0.40 -19.80 11.37
C THR A 186 0.80 -18.86 10.22
N PRO A 187 0.06 -18.84 9.09
CA PRO A 187 0.31 -17.89 8.02
C PRO A 187 -0.04 -16.48 8.53
N TYR A 188 0.91 -15.56 8.46
CA TYR A 188 0.73 -14.27 9.08
C TYR A 188 0.66 -13.11 8.08
N LEU A 189 1.55 -13.09 7.11
CA LEU A 189 1.62 -12.09 6.05
C LEU A 189 1.62 -12.77 4.68
N ALA A 190 1.11 -12.07 3.69
CA ALA A 190 1.19 -12.49 2.31
C ALA A 190 1.38 -11.28 1.39
N ALA A 191 2.03 -11.49 0.26
CA ALA A 191 2.23 -10.51 -0.78
C ALA A 191 2.21 -11.16 -2.16
N PHE A 192 1.70 -10.44 -3.15
CA PHE A 192 1.89 -10.77 -4.57
C PHE A 192 3.18 -10.15 -5.08
N ASP A 193 3.83 -10.83 -6.00
CA ASP A 193 4.85 -10.20 -6.82
C ASP A 193 4.23 -9.24 -7.85
N PRO A 194 4.99 -8.29 -8.43
CA PRO A 194 4.45 -7.32 -9.38
C PRO A 194 3.84 -7.94 -10.64
N SER A 195 4.24 -9.16 -11.02
CA SER A 195 3.68 -9.88 -12.18
C SER A 195 2.38 -10.62 -11.87
N ALA A 196 1.96 -10.67 -10.61
CA ALA A 196 0.81 -11.43 -10.11
C ALA A 196 0.92 -12.95 -10.34
N THR A 197 2.12 -13.48 -10.56
CA THR A 197 2.36 -14.90 -10.80
C THR A 197 2.84 -15.65 -9.56
N VAL A 198 3.50 -14.95 -8.63
CA VAL A 198 4.05 -15.51 -7.40
C VAL A 198 3.31 -14.95 -6.18
N ILE A 199 3.09 -15.81 -5.22
CA ILE A 199 2.60 -15.44 -3.89
C ILE A 199 3.68 -15.79 -2.87
N ALA A 200 4.09 -14.80 -2.07
CA ALA A 200 4.90 -15.03 -0.89
C ALA A 200 3.99 -15.12 0.34
N ILE A 201 4.15 -16.13 1.15
CA ILE A 201 3.42 -16.32 2.41
C ILE A 201 4.44 -16.46 3.53
N ALA A 202 4.40 -15.54 4.48
CA ALA A 202 5.30 -15.53 5.63
C ALA A 202 4.64 -16.20 6.84
N SER A 203 5.35 -17.14 7.44
CA SER A 203 5.00 -17.76 8.70
C SER A 203 6.04 -17.40 9.76
N GLN A 204 5.62 -16.62 10.72
CA GLN A 204 6.52 -16.14 11.77
C GLN A 204 6.90 -17.26 12.76
N SER A 205 6.01 -18.20 13.03
CA SER A 205 6.30 -19.30 13.95
C SER A 205 7.41 -20.21 13.47
N THR A 206 7.58 -20.31 12.15
CA THR A 206 8.66 -21.07 11.51
C THR A 206 9.78 -20.17 10.99
N SER A 207 9.70 -18.84 11.18
CA SER A 207 10.61 -17.84 10.61
C SER A 207 10.90 -18.08 9.13
N SER A 208 9.88 -18.48 8.36
CA SER A 208 10.03 -18.85 6.96
C SER A 208 9.05 -18.12 6.05
N ILE A 209 9.47 -17.95 4.81
CA ILE A 209 8.66 -17.40 3.72
C ILE A 209 8.54 -18.46 2.65
N LEU A 210 7.32 -18.79 2.29
CA LEU A 210 6.97 -19.82 1.30
C LEU A 210 6.55 -19.12 0.01
N LEU A 211 7.15 -19.51 -1.11
CA LEU A 211 6.80 -18.99 -2.43
C LEU A 211 5.98 -20.02 -3.21
N TYR A 212 4.83 -19.59 -3.68
CA TYR A 212 3.91 -20.38 -4.49
C TYR A 212 3.69 -19.76 -5.86
N ASP A 213 3.56 -20.60 -6.88
CA ASP A 213 2.98 -20.19 -8.15
C ASP A 213 1.46 -20.01 -7.95
N TYR A 214 0.97 -18.80 -8.23
CA TYR A 214 -0.44 -18.46 -8.06
C TYR A 214 -1.39 -19.41 -8.83
N ARG A 215 -0.99 -19.87 -10.01
CA ARG A 215 -1.80 -20.76 -10.84
C ARG A 215 -1.79 -22.21 -10.34
N ASN A 216 -0.76 -22.58 -9.61
CA ASN A 216 -0.54 -23.94 -9.08
C ASN A 216 -0.39 -23.92 -7.55
N TYR A 217 -1.17 -23.06 -6.89
CA TYR A 217 -1.09 -22.88 -5.44
C TYR A 217 -1.36 -24.15 -4.62
N ASP A 218 -2.08 -25.12 -5.19
CA ASP A 218 -2.40 -26.42 -4.59
C ASP A 218 -1.20 -27.37 -4.50
N LYS A 219 -0.11 -27.04 -5.17
CA LYS A 219 1.16 -27.79 -5.09
C LYS A 219 2.01 -27.30 -3.92
N VAL A 220 3.10 -28.02 -3.66
CA VAL A 220 4.11 -27.58 -2.69
C VAL A 220 4.73 -26.25 -3.12
N PRO A 221 5.20 -25.43 -2.16
CA PRO A 221 5.92 -24.21 -2.49
C PRO A 221 7.15 -24.54 -3.33
N PHE A 222 7.42 -23.76 -4.35
CA PHE A 222 8.59 -23.97 -5.19
C PHE A 222 9.88 -23.44 -4.56
N ALA A 223 9.78 -22.56 -3.57
CA ALA A 223 10.91 -22.08 -2.76
C ALA A 223 10.47 -21.84 -1.31
N THR A 224 11.40 -22.01 -0.39
CA THR A 224 11.23 -21.70 1.04
C THR A 224 12.45 -20.96 1.51
N PHE A 225 12.26 -19.74 2.02
CA PHE A 225 13.31 -18.92 2.58
C PHE A 225 13.28 -19.03 4.10
N ASP A 226 14.36 -19.56 4.69
CA ASP A 226 14.51 -19.69 6.14
C ASP A 226 15.29 -18.50 6.68
N LEU A 227 14.67 -17.70 7.55
CA LEU A 227 15.25 -16.55 8.18
C LEU A 227 15.67 -16.79 9.64
N ALA A 228 15.43 -17.97 10.21
CA ALA A 228 15.69 -18.21 11.63
C ALA A 228 17.13 -17.88 12.04
N THR A 229 18.12 -18.36 11.28
CA THR A 229 19.54 -18.08 11.51
C THR A 229 19.87 -16.57 11.35
N GLN A 230 19.23 -15.92 10.38
CA GLN A 230 19.46 -14.51 10.11
C GLN A 230 18.83 -13.63 11.20
N GLU A 231 17.65 -14.00 11.68
CA GLU A 231 17.01 -13.32 12.81
C GLU A 231 17.89 -13.40 14.07
N GLU A 232 18.48 -14.55 14.37
CA GLU A 232 19.40 -14.71 15.49
C GLU A 232 20.64 -13.83 15.33
N ARG A 233 21.19 -13.75 14.13
CA ARG A 233 22.38 -12.95 13.83
C ARG A 233 22.16 -11.45 14.03
N TYR A 234 21.06 -10.91 13.50
CA TYR A 234 20.83 -9.46 13.49
C TYR A 234 19.99 -8.96 14.66
N THR A 235 19.20 -9.83 15.26
CA THR A 235 18.29 -9.49 16.37
C THR A 235 18.37 -10.51 17.50
N PRO A 236 19.47 -10.56 18.28
CA PRO A 236 19.71 -11.59 19.28
C PRO A 236 18.72 -11.58 20.45
N SER A 237 17.88 -10.57 20.58
CA SER A 237 16.85 -10.51 21.61
C SER A 237 15.62 -11.33 21.22
N THR A 238 15.23 -12.28 22.07
CA THR A 238 14.08 -13.18 21.85
C THR A 238 12.72 -12.54 22.13
N ARG A 239 12.65 -11.33 22.67
CA ARG A 239 11.39 -10.65 22.97
C ARG A 239 10.92 -9.80 21.80
N GLY A 240 9.73 -10.08 21.28
CA GLY A 240 8.99 -9.17 20.43
C GLY A 240 9.41 -9.14 18.96
N ARG A 241 9.96 -10.21 18.43
CA ARG A 241 10.23 -10.31 16.99
C ARG A 241 8.90 -10.55 16.28
N MET A 242 8.27 -9.49 15.77
CA MET A 242 7.11 -9.64 14.93
C MET A 242 7.39 -9.09 13.55
N TRP A 243 7.05 -9.87 12.54
CA TRP A 243 7.03 -9.39 11.16
C TRP A 243 5.76 -8.57 10.95
N THR A 244 5.91 -7.39 10.42
CA THR A 244 4.83 -6.43 10.28
C THR A 244 4.50 -6.13 8.83
N ARG A 245 5.44 -6.37 7.91
CA ARG A 245 5.28 -6.13 6.47
C ARG A 245 5.95 -7.23 5.68
N LEU A 246 5.30 -7.65 4.61
CA LEU A 246 5.88 -8.43 3.53
C LEU A 246 5.55 -7.73 2.22
N GLU A 247 6.55 -7.37 1.43
CA GLU A 247 6.34 -6.59 0.23
C GLU A 247 7.42 -6.87 -0.79
N PHE A 248 7.04 -7.12 -2.04
CA PHE A 248 7.99 -7.15 -3.16
C PHE A 248 8.33 -5.75 -3.61
N SER A 249 9.57 -5.54 -4.02
CA SER A 249 9.94 -4.33 -4.77
C SER A 249 9.21 -4.27 -6.11
N ASN A 250 9.01 -3.09 -6.65
CA ASN A 250 8.24 -2.91 -7.87
C ASN A 250 8.88 -3.56 -9.11
N ASP A 251 10.18 -3.83 -9.08
CA ASP A 251 10.91 -4.59 -10.10
C ASP A 251 10.91 -6.11 -9.85
N GLY A 252 10.31 -6.57 -8.75
CA GLY A 252 10.21 -7.98 -8.37
C GLY A 252 11.50 -8.64 -7.90
N LYS A 253 12.60 -7.88 -7.74
CA LYS A 253 13.91 -8.46 -7.42
C LYS A 253 14.19 -8.58 -5.93
N SER A 254 13.53 -7.76 -5.12
CA SER A 254 13.74 -7.72 -3.69
C SER A 254 12.45 -7.97 -2.94
N LEU A 255 12.57 -8.58 -1.77
CA LEU A 255 11.46 -8.83 -0.84
C LEU A 255 11.79 -8.17 0.50
N LEU A 256 10.95 -7.23 0.92
CA LEU A 256 11.05 -6.56 2.20
C LEU A 256 10.32 -7.36 3.27
N VAL A 257 11.01 -7.65 4.38
CA VAL A 257 10.41 -8.14 5.62
C VAL A 257 10.53 -7.04 6.66
N GLY A 258 9.44 -6.32 6.85
CA GLY A 258 9.34 -5.32 7.92
C GLY A 258 9.22 -6.01 9.28
N THR A 259 9.89 -5.48 10.28
CA THR A 259 9.79 -5.96 11.67
C THR A 259 9.39 -4.82 12.60
N ASP A 260 8.86 -5.15 13.76
CA ASP A 260 8.46 -4.17 14.76
C ASP A 260 9.60 -3.73 15.67
N TYR A 261 10.82 -4.28 15.46
CA TYR A 261 11.96 -4.04 16.37
C TYR A 261 13.18 -3.50 15.60
N HIS A 262 14.38 -3.80 15.90
CA HIS A 262 15.65 -3.16 15.54
C HIS A 262 15.91 -2.77 14.08
N GLY A 263 15.25 -3.37 13.13
CA GLY A 263 15.46 -3.09 11.70
C GLY A 263 14.64 -4.00 10.81
N HIS A 264 14.86 -3.89 9.51
CA HIS A 264 14.10 -4.60 8.50
C HIS A 264 15.04 -5.43 7.63
N PHE A 265 14.56 -6.56 7.08
CA PHE A 265 15.33 -7.39 6.17
C PHE A 265 14.93 -7.08 4.72
N VAL A 266 15.92 -7.02 3.86
CA VAL A 266 15.73 -7.00 2.41
C VAL A 266 16.40 -8.25 1.84
N LEU A 267 15.59 -9.10 1.23
CA LEU A 267 16.01 -10.36 0.65
C LEU A 267 16.08 -10.25 -0.87
N ASP A 268 16.90 -11.08 -1.47
CA ASP A 268 16.74 -11.44 -2.88
C ASP A 268 15.44 -12.24 -3.05
N ALA A 269 14.60 -11.82 -3.98
CA ALA A 269 13.28 -12.42 -4.18
C ALA A 269 13.33 -13.80 -4.88
N PHE A 270 14.47 -14.17 -5.48
CA PHE A 270 14.66 -15.45 -6.16
C PHE A 270 15.41 -16.48 -5.29
N GLU A 271 16.49 -16.02 -4.66
CA GLU A 271 17.35 -16.93 -3.88
C GLU A 271 17.02 -16.94 -2.39
N GLY A 272 16.29 -15.93 -1.90
CA GLY A 272 15.95 -15.81 -0.48
C GLY A 272 17.11 -15.40 0.41
N THR A 273 18.24 -15.03 -0.17
CA THR A 273 19.39 -14.55 0.59
C THR A 273 19.12 -13.17 1.14
N VAL A 274 19.56 -12.89 2.38
CA VAL A 274 19.44 -11.54 2.97
C VAL A 274 20.50 -10.64 2.35
N ASN A 275 20.10 -9.80 1.42
CA ASN A 275 20.99 -8.82 0.78
C ASN A 275 21.36 -7.69 1.75
N ALA A 276 20.39 -7.23 2.53
CA ALA A 276 20.64 -6.15 3.47
C ALA A 276 19.81 -6.26 4.76
N PHE A 277 20.37 -5.80 5.86
CA PHE A 277 19.68 -5.53 7.10
C PHE A 277 19.68 -4.03 7.37
N LEU A 278 18.48 -3.43 7.44
CA LEU A 278 18.29 -1.98 7.57
C LEU A 278 18.25 -1.60 9.05
N THR A 279 19.25 -0.87 9.53
CA THR A 279 19.42 -0.49 10.94
C THR A 279 19.14 0.99 11.17
N GLY A 280 19.27 1.42 12.41
CA GLY A 280 19.18 2.84 12.82
C GLY A 280 17.86 3.22 13.46
N ARG A 281 16.97 2.25 13.59
CA ARG A 281 15.74 2.37 14.36
C ARG A 281 16.03 2.16 15.85
N ASN A 282 15.45 2.98 16.69
CA ASN A 282 15.51 2.86 18.15
C ASN A 282 14.13 2.49 18.69
N GLY A 283 14.06 1.32 19.29
CA GLY A 283 12.83 0.84 19.90
C GLY A 283 11.85 0.24 18.90
N ALA A 284 10.71 -0.15 19.40
CA ALA A 284 9.66 -0.76 18.63
C ALA A 284 8.89 0.28 17.78
N SER A 285 8.20 -0.17 16.75
CA SER A 285 7.26 0.66 16.01
C SER A 285 6.25 1.29 16.97
N GLY A 286 5.64 2.40 16.61
CA GLY A 286 4.68 3.11 17.46
C GLY A 286 3.55 2.23 18.03
N ARG A 287 3.44 1.01 17.54
CA ARG A 287 2.51 -0.04 17.98
C ARG A 287 3.08 -1.13 18.84
N ALA A 288 4.27 -0.95 19.33
CA ALA A 288 4.88 -1.92 20.23
C ALA A 288 4.25 -1.98 21.62
N ALA A 289 2.98 -1.93 21.72
CA ALA A 289 2.36 -2.73 22.76
C ALA A 289 2.16 -4.12 22.15
N PRO A 290 2.83 -5.14 22.64
CA PRO A 290 2.47 -6.49 22.31
C PRO A 290 1.00 -6.60 22.65
N VAL A 291 0.16 -6.85 21.63
CA VAL A 291 -1.22 -7.21 21.84
C VAL A 291 -1.83 -6.32 22.94
N SER A 292 -2.52 -5.28 22.56
CA SER A 292 -3.42 -4.67 23.53
C SER A 292 -4.11 -5.84 24.22
N SER A 293 -4.30 -5.79 25.53
CA SER A 293 -5.06 -6.77 26.32
C SER A 293 -6.42 -7.09 25.70
N SER A 294 -6.85 -6.34 24.69
CA SER A 294 -8.04 -6.50 23.88
C SER A 294 -7.90 -7.47 22.70
N GLY A 295 -6.71 -8.06 22.45
CA GLY A 295 -6.52 -8.99 21.31
C GLY A 295 -6.71 -8.37 19.92
N LYS A 296 -6.60 -7.04 19.80
CA LYS A 296 -6.70 -6.36 18.50
C LYS A 296 -5.52 -6.69 17.60
N PRO A 297 -5.75 -6.91 16.30
CA PRO A 297 -4.68 -7.22 15.36
C PRO A 297 -3.70 -6.06 15.23
N LEU A 298 -2.43 -6.39 14.97
CA LEU A 298 -1.38 -5.43 14.65
C LEU A 298 -1.71 -4.70 13.35
N GLY A 299 -1.20 -3.47 13.20
CA GLY A 299 -1.33 -2.75 11.94
C GLY A 299 -0.40 -3.27 10.85
N GLN A 300 -0.52 -2.64 9.71
CA GLN A 300 0.13 -3.00 8.45
C GLN A 300 1.67 -2.92 8.48
N GLY A 301 2.27 -2.33 9.49
CA GLY A 301 3.71 -2.10 9.58
C GLY A 301 4.15 -0.75 9.04
N ASP A 302 5.36 -0.36 9.41
CA ASP A 302 5.89 0.98 9.24
C ASP A 302 7.09 1.05 8.29
N ALA A 303 7.20 0.11 7.35
CA ALA A 303 8.23 0.14 6.31
C ALA A 303 7.62 -0.22 4.95
N CYS A 304 8.05 0.44 3.89
CA CYS A 304 7.66 0.15 2.51
C CYS A 304 8.78 0.49 1.53
N PHE A 305 8.73 -0.10 0.33
CA PHE A 305 9.57 0.32 -0.79
C PHE A 305 9.11 1.65 -1.37
N THR A 306 10.03 2.39 -1.96
CA THR A 306 9.69 3.46 -2.90
C THR A 306 9.29 2.87 -4.25
N THR A 307 8.55 3.65 -5.04
CA THR A 307 8.01 3.20 -6.34
C THR A 307 9.09 2.79 -7.35
N ASP A 308 10.31 3.30 -7.21
CA ASP A 308 11.47 2.90 -8.03
C ASP A 308 12.18 1.62 -7.52
N GLY A 309 11.73 1.07 -6.39
CA GLY A 309 12.31 -0.14 -5.78
C GLY A 309 13.72 0.04 -5.22
N ARG A 310 14.27 1.26 -5.24
CA ARG A 310 15.64 1.55 -4.80
C ARG A 310 15.75 1.85 -3.31
N PHE A 311 14.77 2.55 -2.76
CA PHE A 311 14.82 2.94 -1.36
C PHE A 311 13.76 2.18 -0.56
N VAL A 312 14.07 2.02 0.72
CA VAL A 312 13.09 1.65 1.74
C VAL A 312 12.89 2.84 2.65
N VAL A 313 11.63 3.12 2.97
CA VAL A 313 11.24 4.17 3.91
C VAL A 313 10.59 3.51 5.11
N GLY A 314 10.94 3.93 6.32
CA GLY A 314 10.39 3.31 7.52
C GLY A 314 10.39 4.21 8.74
N GLY A 315 9.61 3.84 9.75
CA GLY A 315 9.55 4.55 11.01
C GLY A 315 10.82 4.42 11.83
N GLY A 316 11.26 5.51 12.46
CA GLY A 316 12.43 5.54 13.32
C GLY A 316 12.20 5.03 14.75
N GLY A 317 11.02 4.43 15.02
CA GLY A 317 10.66 3.99 16.38
C GLY A 317 10.45 5.18 17.32
N ASP A 318 11.14 5.19 18.44
CA ASP A 318 10.99 6.24 19.47
C ASP A 318 11.60 7.60 19.07
N GLN A 319 12.35 7.67 17.96
CA GLN A 319 13.05 8.90 17.55
C GLN A 319 12.16 9.94 16.86
N HIS A 320 10.88 9.70 16.69
CA HIS A 320 9.97 10.63 16.00
C HIS A 320 10.50 11.12 14.65
N ASN A 321 11.02 10.22 13.84
CA ASN A 321 11.50 10.49 12.49
C ASN A 321 11.08 9.35 11.54
N VAL A 322 11.18 9.62 10.26
CA VAL A 322 11.09 8.62 9.20
C VAL A 322 12.49 8.43 8.64
N LEU A 323 12.90 7.19 8.54
CA LEU A 323 14.23 6.79 8.06
C LEU A 323 14.13 6.39 6.59
N VAL A 324 15.18 6.69 5.85
CA VAL A 324 15.31 6.30 4.44
C VAL A 324 16.60 5.54 4.26
N TRP A 325 16.52 4.36 3.65
CA TRP A 325 17.69 3.53 3.30
C TRP A 325 17.79 3.37 1.80
N ASP A 326 19.00 3.40 1.26
CA ASP A 326 19.30 3.10 -0.14
C ASP A 326 19.81 1.65 -0.23
N ILE A 327 18.99 0.75 -0.75
CA ILE A 327 19.35 -0.68 -0.81
C ILE A 327 20.45 -0.97 -1.84
N GLN A 328 20.70 -0.07 -2.79
CA GLN A 328 21.82 -0.21 -3.72
C GLN A 328 23.20 -0.03 -3.06
N GLN A 329 23.23 0.45 -1.79
CA GLN A 329 24.47 0.49 -1.01
C GLN A 329 24.88 -0.87 -0.44
N ALA A 330 24.06 -1.90 -0.57
CA ALA A 330 24.43 -3.26 -0.24
C ALA A 330 25.43 -3.78 -1.29
N THR A 331 26.70 -3.87 -0.90
CA THR A 331 27.80 -4.34 -1.77
C THR A 331 28.02 -5.84 -1.63
N GLU A 332 27.62 -6.42 -0.53
CA GLU A 332 27.77 -7.84 -0.18
C GLU A 332 26.51 -8.39 0.45
N ILE A 333 26.32 -9.71 0.34
CA ILE A 333 25.23 -10.43 1.00
C ILE A 333 25.34 -10.21 2.53
N GLY A 334 24.24 -9.83 3.16
CA GLY A 334 24.18 -9.56 4.59
C GLY A 334 24.72 -8.19 5.00
N SER A 335 24.81 -7.24 4.07
CA SER A 335 25.22 -5.86 4.37
C SER A 335 24.32 -5.22 5.42
N VAL A 336 24.93 -4.51 6.40
CA VAL A 336 24.19 -3.74 7.40
C VAL A 336 24.13 -2.29 6.97
N LEU A 337 22.95 -1.83 6.58
CA LEU A 337 22.74 -0.49 6.03
C LEU A 337 22.25 0.47 7.11
N LYS A 338 22.88 1.64 7.16
CA LYS A 338 22.42 2.79 7.97
C LYS A 338 21.52 3.69 7.11
N PRO A 339 20.58 4.43 7.73
CA PRO A 339 19.74 5.33 6.98
C PRO A 339 20.56 6.46 6.34
N ILE A 340 20.28 6.74 5.08
CA ILE A 340 20.90 7.84 4.32
C ILE A 340 20.25 9.20 4.62
N ALA A 341 19.04 9.18 5.15
CA ALA A 341 18.31 10.37 5.57
C ALA A 341 17.41 10.07 6.76
N LYS A 342 17.21 11.10 7.59
CA LYS A 342 16.26 11.13 8.70
C LYS A 342 15.29 12.28 8.45
N LEU A 343 14.06 11.98 8.11
CA LEU A 343 13.04 12.97 7.83
C LEU A 343 12.35 13.33 9.15
N PRO A 344 12.30 14.62 9.53
CA PRO A 344 11.76 15.02 10.83
C PRO A 344 10.24 14.83 10.86
N HIS A 345 9.76 14.19 11.93
CA HIS A 345 8.33 13.99 12.20
C HIS A 345 8.03 14.40 13.65
N ARG A 346 6.79 14.84 13.91
CA ARG A 346 6.40 15.24 15.28
C ARG A 346 5.86 14.09 16.12
N GLY A 347 5.35 13.06 15.48
CA GLY A 347 4.75 11.89 16.12
C GLY A 347 5.49 10.60 15.81
N ARG A 348 5.01 9.49 16.33
CA ARG A 348 5.45 8.16 15.94
C ARG A 348 4.89 7.80 14.58
N THR A 349 5.60 6.96 13.86
CA THR A 349 5.15 6.37 12.60
C THR A 349 4.88 4.90 12.83
N ALA A 350 3.63 4.49 12.78
CA ALA A 350 3.21 3.10 12.94
C ALA A 350 2.92 2.42 11.61
N ILE A 351 2.58 3.20 10.60
CA ILE A 351 2.29 2.75 9.24
C ILE A 351 2.87 3.79 8.29
N ILE A 352 3.43 3.31 7.20
CA ILE A 352 3.89 4.15 6.09
C ILE A 352 3.54 3.50 4.76
N GLU A 353 3.19 4.32 3.77
CA GLU A 353 2.83 3.87 2.44
C GLU A 353 3.27 4.90 1.41
N MET A 354 3.88 4.44 0.30
CA MET A 354 4.24 5.27 -0.84
C MET A 354 3.09 5.37 -1.82
N ASN A 355 2.90 6.56 -2.36
CA ASN A 355 1.91 6.76 -3.42
C ASN A 355 2.41 6.10 -4.71
N PRO A 356 1.59 5.30 -5.42
CA PRO A 356 2.03 4.56 -6.61
C PRO A 356 2.31 5.44 -7.84
N ARG A 357 1.84 6.70 -7.85
CA ARG A 357 1.93 7.60 -9.03
C ARG A 357 2.65 8.90 -8.75
N TYR A 358 2.48 9.46 -7.57
CA TYR A 358 3.00 10.77 -7.23
C TYR A 358 4.18 10.65 -6.27
N ASN A 359 5.13 11.59 -6.36
CA ASN A 359 6.22 11.72 -5.40
C ASN A 359 5.67 12.22 -4.06
N MET A 360 4.95 11.36 -3.38
CA MET A 360 4.44 11.59 -2.03
C MET A 360 4.36 10.28 -1.25
N MET A 361 4.32 10.39 0.04
CA MET A 361 4.03 9.27 0.93
C MET A 361 3.03 9.69 2.00
N ALA A 362 2.38 8.71 2.59
CA ALA A 362 1.53 8.89 3.76
C ALA A 362 2.08 8.08 4.94
N SER A 363 2.07 8.68 6.11
CA SER A 363 2.35 7.97 7.35
C SER A 363 1.21 8.12 8.34
N ALA A 364 1.05 7.15 9.22
CA ALA A 364 0.03 7.24 10.25
C ALA A 364 0.43 6.54 11.55
N ASP A 365 -0.15 7.06 12.63
CA ASP A 365 -0.31 6.43 13.94
C ASP A 365 -1.66 6.87 14.50
N LYS A 366 -1.71 7.95 15.27
CA LYS A 366 -2.95 8.63 15.70
C LYS A 366 -3.45 9.67 14.71
N GLU A 367 -2.55 10.13 13.87
CA GLU A 367 -2.75 11.13 12.85
C GLU A 367 -2.33 10.55 11.50
N VAL A 368 -2.94 11.02 10.43
CA VAL A 368 -2.50 10.73 9.06
C VAL A 368 -1.74 11.95 8.56
N VAL A 369 -0.54 11.73 8.07
CA VAL A 369 0.37 12.79 7.60
C VAL A 369 0.72 12.55 6.15
N PHE A 370 0.50 13.57 5.33
CA PHE A 370 0.97 13.58 3.94
C PHE A 370 2.33 14.25 3.86
N TRP A 371 3.23 13.63 3.13
CA TRP A 371 4.59 14.07 2.93
C TRP A 371 4.81 14.41 1.47
N LEU A 372 5.36 15.58 1.23
CA LEU A 372 5.73 16.06 -0.10
C LEU A 372 7.20 16.46 -0.12
N PRO A 373 7.85 16.40 -1.30
CA PRO A 373 9.18 16.95 -1.48
C PRO A 373 9.17 18.45 -1.23
N ASP A 374 10.13 18.96 -0.45
CA ASP A 374 10.33 20.40 -0.24
C ASP A 374 11.09 21.00 -1.43
N GLU A 375 10.43 21.83 -2.20
CA GLU A 375 11.02 22.49 -3.38
C GLU A 375 12.07 23.54 -3.00
N HIS A 376 12.01 24.11 -1.80
CA HIS A 376 12.88 25.22 -1.37
C HIS A 376 14.26 24.73 -0.89
N SER A 377 14.40 23.50 -0.48
CA SER A 377 15.69 22.94 -0.03
C SER A 377 16.72 22.72 -1.15
N ARG A 378 16.29 22.77 -2.42
CA ARG A 378 17.16 22.64 -3.59
C ARG A 378 18.09 23.82 -3.86
N ALA A 379 17.73 25.01 -3.36
CA ALA A 379 18.52 26.22 -3.60
C ALA A 379 19.77 26.32 -2.72
N SER A 380 19.85 25.52 -1.65
CA SER A 380 20.96 25.54 -0.68
C SER A 380 22.06 24.51 -0.94
N ASP A 381 21.80 23.53 -1.80
CA ASP A 381 22.76 22.44 -2.12
C ASP A 381 23.45 22.61 -3.49
N ARG A 382 23.35 23.84 -4.08
CA ARG A 382 24.07 24.21 -5.31
C ARG A 382 25.16 25.23 -5.03
#